data_39f9ae4a88f1e06326ae03e4f52cd302
#
_entry.id   39f9ae4a88f1e06326ae03e4f52cd302
#
_cell.length_a   1.000
_cell.length_b   1.000
_cell.length_c   1.000
_cell.angle_alpha   90.00
_cell.angle_beta   90.00
_cell.angle_gamma   90.00
#
_symmetry.space_group_name_H-M   'P 1'
#
loop_
_entity.id
_entity.type
_entity.pdbx_description
1 polymer ?
#
loop_
_entity_poly.entity_id
_entity_poly.type
_entity_poly.pdbx_seq_one_letter_code
_entity_poly.pdbx_strand_id
1 'polypeptide(L)'
;WAAWTTAELLDQWWAPKPYQTKTKTMDFREGGHWLYVMVGPEGEEHWSFANFNSIQVQKNFTGADGFSDAEGNINPEMPQSTWEISFQDSGDITLVTYQISYADLSQLEATIQMGFKEGLTMAMEGLDEFLASKS
;
A
#
# COMPACT_ATOMS: atom_id res chain seq x y z
N TRP A 1 8.89 -9.39 -4.56
CA TRP A 1 8.17 -9.81 -3.36
C TRP A 1 8.63 -9.04 -2.12
N ALA A 2 9.90 -9.06 -1.79
CA ALA A 2 10.40 -8.41 -0.57
C ALA A 2 10.08 -6.92 -0.52
N ALA A 3 10.19 -6.20 -1.64
CA ALA A 3 9.88 -4.77 -1.71
C ALA A 3 8.43 -4.46 -1.30
N TRP A 4 7.52 -5.41 -1.47
CA TRP A 4 6.10 -5.27 -1.17
C TRP A 4 5.71 -5.82 0.20
N THR A 5 6.59 -6.56 0.88
CA THR A 5 6.23 -7.29 2.10
C THR A 5 7.12 -7.00 3.30
N THR A 6 8.12 -6.14 3.13
CA THR A 6 9.07 -5.77 4.19
C THR A 6 8.90 -4.30 4.53
N ALA A 7 8.63 -4.00 5.80
CA ALA A 7 8.36 -2.62 6.25
C ALA A 7 9.50 -1.66 5.89
N GLU A 8 10.74 -2.05 6.12
CA GLU A 8 11.90 -1.20 5.86
C GLU A 8 12.02 -0.85 4.38
N LEU A 9 11.61 -1.77 3.50
CA LEU A 9 11.65 -1.53 2.05
C LEU A 9 10.46 -0.70 1.61
N LEU A 10 9.25 -0.98 2.12
CA LEU A 10 8.05 -0.19 1.83
C LEU A 10 8.23 1.27 2.24
N ASP A 11 8.88 1.52 3.36
CA ASP A 11 9.12 2.88 3.84
C ASP A 11 9.96 3.70 2.85
N GLN A 12 10.68 3.06 1.93
CA GLN A 12 11.53 3.73 0.96
C GLN A 12 10.81 4.13 -0.32
N TRP A 13 9.69 3.49 -0.66
CA TRP A 13 9.06 3.77 -1.95
C TRP A 13 7.54 3.92 -1.93
N TRP A 14 6.84 3.48 -0.88
CA TRP A 14 5.38 3.39 -0.90
C TRP A 14 4.68 4.74 -1.03
N ALA A 15 5.16 5.79 -0.39
CA ALA A 15 4.51 7.09 -0.42
C ALA A 15 4.86 7.88 -1.68
N PRO A 16 3.88 8.60 -2.27
CA PRO A 16 4.18 9.54 -3.37
C PRO A 16 4.97 10.72 -2.82
N LYS A 17 6.01 11.14 -3.55
CA LYS A 17 6.80 12.31 -3.16
C LYS A 17 5.93 13.57 -3.17
N PRO A 18 6.10 14.52 -2.24
CA PRO A 18 7.16 14.61 -1.23
C PRO A 18 6.86 13.91 0.09
N TYR A 19 5.81 13.08 0.14
CA TYR A 19 5.46 12.32 1.35
C TYR A 19 6.45 11.20 1.59
N GLN A 20 6.56 10.79 2.87
CA GLN A 20 7.37 9.64 3.28
C GLN A 20 6.52 8.68 4.09
N THR A 21 6.72 7.38 3.87
CA THR A 21 6.05 6.34 4.63
C THR A 21 6.88 5.98 5.86
N LYS A 22 6.21 5.91 7.00
CA LYS A 22 6.81 5.41 8.23
C LYS A 22 5.92 4.33 8.81
N THR A 23 6.42 3.11 8.88
CA THR A 23 5.69 1.99 9.44
C THR A 23 5.77 2.02 10.96
N LYS A 24 4.61 1.98 11.61
CA LYS A 24 4.53 1.86 13.07
C LYS A 24 4.60 0.39 13.49
N THR A 25 3.78 -0.45 12.87
CA THR A 25 3.79 -1.89 13.10
C THR A 25 3.51 -2.62 11.79
N MET A 26 4.15 -3.78 11.62
CA MET A 26 3.86 -4.65 10.49
C MET A 26 4.04 -6.10 10.92
N ASP A 27 2.99 -6.88 10.69
CA ASP A 27 2.98 -8.31 10.95
C ASP A 27 2.47 -8.98 9.66
N PHE A 28 3.41 -9.35 8.79
CA PHE A 28 3.07 -9.89 7.48
C PHE A 28 2.80 -11.38 7.58
N ARG A 29 1.55 -11.72 7.94
CA ARG A 29 1.03 -13.09 8.01
C ARG A 29 -0.47 -13.04 7.79
N GLU A 30 -1.05 -14.19 7.50
CA GLU A 30 -2.52 -14.28 7.42
C GLU A 30 -3.11 -13.90 8.78
N GLY A 31 -4.04 -12.96 8.76
CA GLY A 31 -4.61 -12.37 9.97
C GLY A 31 -3.77 -11.27 10.60
N GLY A 32 -2.61 -10.95 10.02
CA GLY A 32 -1.76 -9.86 10.49
C GLY A 32 -2.17 -8.51 9.92
N HIS A 33 -1.30 -7.50 10.11
CA HIS A 33 -1.65 -6.12 9.74
C HIS A 33 -0.42 -5.28 9.42
N TRP A 34 -0.68 -4.12 8.81
CA TRP A 34 0.32 -3.08 8.55
C TRP A 34 -0.29 -1.73 8.93
N LEU A 35 0.26 -1.10 9.96
CA LEU A 35 -0.13 0.24 10.40
C LEU A 35 0.99 1.20 10.04
N TYR A 36 0.69 2.19 9.22
CA TYR A 36 1.70 3.13 8.76
C TYR A 36 1.13 4.53 8.63
N VAL A 37 2.02 5.50 8.56
CA VAL A 37 1.68 6.91 8.35
C VAL A 37 2.44 7.43 7.14
N MET A 38 1.79 8.25 6.32
CA MET A 38 2.43 9.05 5.29
C MET A 38 2.60 10.44 5.83
N VAL A 39 3.85 10.91 5.93
CA VAL A 39 4.20 12.20 6.50
C VAL A 39 4.59 13.15 5.37
N GLY A 40 3.91 14.30 5.29
CA GLY A 40 4.19 15.32 4.30
C GLY A 40 5.28 16.29 4.73
N PRO A 41 5.71 17.19 3.82
CA PRO A 41 6.81 18.11 4.07
C PRO A 41 6.52 19.15 5.16
N GLU A 42 5.26 19.38 5.46
CA GLU A 42 4.84 20.33 6.51
C GLU A 42 4.47 19.62 7.81
N GLY A 43 4.75 18.30 7.89
CA GLY A 43 4.46 17.50 9.08
C GLY A 43 3.06 16.94 9.14
N GLU A 44 2.26 17.13 8.09
CA GLU A 44 0.93 16.50 8.03
C GLU A 44 1.03 15.00 8.01
N GLU A 45 0.12 14.32 8.72
CA GLU A 45 0.14 12.87 8.88
C GLU A 45 -1.16 12.25 8.38
N HIS A 46 -1.03 11.20 7.57
CA HIS A 46 -2.17 10.42 7.07
C HIS A 46 -1.94 8.96 7.43
N TRP A 47 -2.69 8.47 8.39
CA TRP A 47 -2.56 7.10 8.90
C TRP A 47 -3.43 6.14 8.09
N SER A 48 -2.93 4.93 7.90
CA SER A 48 -3.64 3.86 7.21
C SER A 48 -3.40 2.53 7.92
N PHE A 49 -4.43 1.69 7.92
CA PHE A 49 -4.37 0.37 8.53
C PHE A 49 -4.81 -0.66 7.51
N ALA A 50 -3.95 -1.65 7.26
CA ALA A 50 -4.22 -2.74 6.34
C ALA A 50 -4.23 -4.07 7.10
N ASN A 51 -5.17 -4.95 6.73
CA ASN A 51 -5.23 -6.32 7.25
C ASN A 51 -4.86 -7.27 6.12
N PHE A 52 -4.05 -8.28 6.43
CA PHE A 52 -3.71 -9.32 5.47
C PHE A 52 -4.66 -10.51 5.64
N ASN A 53 -5.34 -10.91 4.57
CA ASN A 53 -6.31 -11.99 4.59
C ASN A 53 -5.70 -13.33 4.21
N SER A 54 -5.06 -13.40 3.04
CA SER A 54 -4.41 -14.63 2.58
C SER A 54 -3.06 -14.31 1.99
N ILE A 55 -2.11 -15.22 2.16
CA ILE A 55 -0.74 -15.05 1.67
C ILE A 55 -0.30 -16.36 1.03
N GLN A 56 0.07 -16.31 -0.27
CA GLN A 56 0.77 -17.39 -0.95
C GLN A 56 2.16 -16.88 -1.27
N VAL A 57 3.16 -17.38 -0.56
CA VAL A 57 4.53 -16.84 -0.59
C VAL A 57 5.04 -16.72 -2.03
N GLN A 58 5.50 -15.53 -2.40
CA GLN A 58 6.04 -15.17 -3.71
C GLN A 58 5.04 -15.31 -4.87
N LYS A 59 3.76 -15.52 -4.60
CA LYS A 59 2.72 -15.61 -5.62
C LYS A 59 1.70 -14.49 -5.51
N ASN A 60 0.99 -14.42 -4.39
CA ASN A 60 0.04 -13.34 -4.17
C ASN A 60 -0.26 -13.16 -2.69
N PHE A 61 -0.83 -12.02 -2.38
CA PHE A 61 -1.46 -11.82 -1.08
C PHE A 61 -2.65 -10.88 -1.23
N THR A 62 -3.62 -11.06 -0.36
CA THR A 62 -4.86 -10.28 -0.36
C THR A 62 -5.04 -9.59 0.97
N GLY A 63 -5.82 -8.53 0.96
CA GLY A 63 -6.12 -7.81 2.18
C GLY A 63 -7.15 -6.72 1.99
N ALA A 64 -7.32 -5.95 3.04
CA ALA A 64 -8.23 -4.81 3.03
C ALA A 64 -7.58 -3.68 3.82
N ASP A 65 -7.84 -2.44 3.42
CA ASP A 65 -7.31 -1.29 4.14
C ASP A 65 -8.33 -0.15 4.22
N GLY A 66 -8.00 0.82 5.07
CA GLY A 66 -8.77 2.05 5.23
C GLY A 66 -7.92 3.09 5.92
N PHE A 67 -8.38 4.33 5.86
CA PHE A 67 -7.77 5.42 6.62
C PHE A 67 -8.04 5.19 8.11
N SER A 68 -7.05 5.45 8.95
CA SER A 68 -7.13 5.18 10.38
C SER A 68 -6.54 6.31 11.21
N ASP A 69 -6.56 6.12 12.53
CA ASP A 69 -5.78 6.94 13.47
C ASP A 69 -4.45 6.24 13.78
N ALA A 70 -3.66 6.82 14.67
CA ALA A 70 -2.34 6.30 15.02
C ALA A 70 -2.41 4.98 15.80
N GLU A 71 -3.57 4.61 16.32
CA GLU A 71 -3.81 3.35 17.04
C GLU A 71 -4.37 2.25 16.12
N GLY A 72 -4.64 2.57 14.85
CA GLY A 72 -5.15 1.59 13.89
C GLY A 72 -6.67 1.47 13.85
N ASN A 73 -7.40 2.43 14.42
CA ASN A 73 -8.86 2.45 14.35
C ASN A 73 -9.29 3.03 13.00
N ILE A 74 -9.91 2.19 12.17
CA ILE A 74 -10.33 2.61 10.83
C ILE A 74 -11.50 3.59 10.93
N ASN A 75 -11.42 4.67 10.13
CA ASN A 75 -12.49 5.65 10.03
C ASN A 75 -13.54 5.15 9.04
N PRO A 76 -14.75 4.75 9.52
CA PRO A 76 -15.78 4.18 8.63
C PRO A 76 -16.39 5.19 7.66
N GLU A 77 -16.15 6.50 7.87
CA GLU A 77 -16.64 7.54 6.96
C GLU A 77 -15.73 7.77 5.77
N MET A 78 -14.51 7.22 5.79
CA MET A 78 -13.55 7.32 4.70
C MET A 78 -13.60 6.06 3.83
N PRO A 79 -13.21 6.16 2.54
CA PRO A 79 -13.21 4.99 1.65
C PRO A 79 -12.35 3.86 2.18
N GLN A 80 -12.86 2.64 2.05
CA GLN A 80 -12.14 1.41 2.37
C GLN A 80 -12.07 0.55 1.14
N SER A 81 -10.98 -0.20 1.00
CA SER A 81 -10.78 -1.06 -0.16
C SER A 81 -10.37 -2.47 0.24
N THR A 82 -10.65 -3.42 -0.66
CA THR A 82 -10.05 -4.75 -0.62
C THR A 82 -9.15 -4.88 -1.85
N TRP A 83 -8.09 -5.69 -1.73
CA TRP A 83 -7.12 -5.77 -2.82
C TRP A 83 -6.44 -7.11 -2.89
N GLU A 84 -5.94 -7.40 -4.08
CA GLU A 84 -5.06 -8.54 -4.35
C GLU A 84 -3.83 -8.06 -5.09
N ILE A 85 -2.66 -8.43 -4.61
CA ILE A 85 -1.38 -8.15 -5.24
C ILE A 85 -0.79 -9.47 -5.68
N SER A 86 -0.58 -9.64 -7.00
CA SER A 86 -0.10 -10.88 -7.60
C SER A 86 1.25 -10.65 -8.26
N PHE A 87 2.10 -11.66 -8.17
CA PHE A 87 3.45 -11.64 -8.74
C PHE A 87 3.58 -12.78 -9.74
N GLN A 88 3.96 -12.46 -10.98
CA GLN A 88 4.16 -13.45 -12.03
C GLN A 88 5.58 -13.33 -12.56
N ASP A 89 6.33 -14.43 -12.49
CA ASP A 89 7.67 -14.50 -13.03
C ASP A 89 7.60 -14.60 -14.57
N SER A 90 8.24 -13.66 -15.26
CA SER A 90 8.28 -13.60 -16.72
C SER A 90 9.71 -13.51 -17.23
N GLY A 91 10.59 -14.39 -16.77
CA GLY A 91 12.00 -14.41 -17.13
C GLY A 91 12.79 -13.39 -16.30
N ASP A 92 13.34 -12.37 -16.97
CA ASP A 92 14.16 -11.35 -16.31
C ASP A 92 13.34 -10.32 -15.57
N ILE A 93 12.01 -10.34 -15.71
CA ILE A 93 11.12 -9.39 -15.04
C ILE A 93 10.06 -10.10 -14.24
N THR A 94 9.50 -9.39 -13.26
CA THR A 94 8.34 -9.85 -12.50
C THR A 94 7.17 -8.93 -12.81
N LEU A 95 6.06 -9.50 -13.27
CA LEU A 95 4.84 -8.74 -13.47
C LEU A 95 4.08 -8.67 -12.16
N VAL A 96 3.83 -7.46 -11.67
CA VAL A 96 3.05 -7.23 -10.46
C VAL A 96 1.69 -6.68 -10.85
N THR A 97 0.62 -7.37 -10.43
CA THR A 97 -0.75 -6.92 -10.66
C THR A 97 -1.35 -6.51 -9.32
N TYR A 98 -1.82 -5.28 -9.25
CA TYR A 98 -2.45 -4.71 -8.06
C TYR A 98 -3.91 -4.44 -8.40
N GLN A 99 -4.81 -5.31 -7.92
CA GLN A 99 -6.24 -5.20 -8.16
C GLN A 99 -6.92 -4.68 -6.90
N ILE A 100 -7.60 -3.54 -7.01
CA ILE A 100 -8.23 -2.87 -5.88
C ILE A 100 -9.73 -2.82 -6.13
N SER A 101 -10.52 -3.22 -5.14
CA SER A 101 -11.98 -3.23 -5.20
C SER A 101 -12.56 -2.38 -4.09
N TYR A 102 -13.66 -1.68 -4.40
CA TYR A 102 -14.38 -0.84 -3.45
C TYR A 102 -15.80 -1.36 -3.28
N ALA A 103 -16.42 -1.06 -2.14
CA ALA A 103 -17.76 -1.55 -1.83
C ALA A 103 -18.81 -1.05 -2.83
N ASP A 104 -18.64 0.19 -3.33
CA ASP A 104 -19.56 0.75 -4.34
C ASP A 104 -18.85 1.82 -5.18
N LEU A 105 -19.52 2.27 -6.23
CA LEU A 105 -18.98 3.24 -7.16
C LEU A 105 -18.68 4.58 -6.50
N SER A 106 -19.49 5.01 -5.54
CA SER A 106 -19.28 6.30 -4.89
C SER A 106 -18.00 6.32 -4.05
N GLN A 107 -17.62 5.21 -3.42
CA GLN A 107 -16.35 5.10 -2.69
C GLN A 107 -15.17 5.13 -3.66
N LEU A 108 -15.28 4.46 -4.80
CA LEU A 108 -14.24 4.50 -5.84
C LEU A 108 -14.05 5.93 -6.36
N GLU A 109 -15.14 6.61 -6.68
CA GLU A 109 -15.08 7.99 -7.17
C GLU A 109 -14.48 8.94 -6.15
N ALA A 110 -14.85 8.80 -4.87
CA ALA A 110 -14.30 9.63 -3.80
C ALA A 110 -12.78 9.42 -3.68
N THR A 111 -12.32 8.19 -3.78
CA THR A 111 -10.89 7.87 -3.70
C THR A 111 -10.13 8.46 -4.89
N ILE A 112 -10.69 8.39 -6.10
CA ILE A 112 -10.07 8.98 -7.28
C ILE A 112 -9.98 10.51 -7.12
N GLN A 113 -11.03 11.14 -6.61
CA GLN A 113 -11.04 12.59 -6.38
C GLN A 113 -10.03 13.03 -5.32
N MET A 114 -9.64 12.14 -4.41
CA MET A 114 -8.60 12.40 -3.42
C MET A 114 -7.18 12.32 -4.00
N GLY A 115 -7.05 12.01 -5.29
CA GLY A 115 -5.74 11.92 -5.94
C GLY A 115 -5.07 10.56 -5.82
N PHE A 116 -5.83 9.52 -5.47
CA PHE A 116 -5.28 8.17 -5.26
C PHE A 116 -4.58 7.62 -6.50
N LYS A 117 -5.18 7.79 -7.68
CA LYS A 117 -4.60 7.28 -8.94
C LYS A 117 -3.23 7.91 -9.20
N GLU A 118 -3.14 9.22 -9.05
CA GLU A 118 -1.91 9.97 -9.26
C GLU A 118 -0.86 9.59 -8.18
N GLY A 119 -1.30 9.45 -6.94
CA GLY A 119 -0.44 9.06 -5.83
C GLY A 119 0.12 7.65 -6.02
N LEU A 120 -0.72 6.70 -6.43
CA LEU A 120 -0.28 5.33 -6.70
C LEU A 120 0.71 5.29 -7.86
N THR A 121 0.46 6.07 -8.93
CA THR A 121 1.38 6.16 -10.06
C THR A 121 2.75 6.65 -9.60
N MET A 122 2.81 7.69 -8.77
CA MET A 122 4.05 8.20 -8.22
C MET A 122 4.76 7.18 -7.34
N ALA A 123 4.00 6.40 -6.56
CA ALA A 123 4.57 5.34 -5.74
C ALA A 123 5.19 4.23 -6.61
N MET A 124 4.53 3.87 -7.71
CA MET A 124 5.07 2.87 -8.65
C MET A 124 6.35 3.37 -9.32
N GLU A 125 6.41 4.65 -9.66
CA GLU A 125 7.65 5.27 -10.17
C GLU A 125 8.75 5.22 -9.11
N GLY A 126 8.41 5.48 -7.85
CA GLY A 126 9.33 5.35 -6.73
C GLY A 126 9.86 3.92 -6.56
N LEU A 127 8.99 2.93 -6.76
CA LEU A 127 9.39 1.53 -6.74
C LEU A 127 10.41 1.23 -7.86
N ASP A 128 10.15 1.71 -9.08
CA ASP A 128 11.09 1.52 -10.19
C ASP A 128 12.46 2.12 -9.87
N GLU A 129 12.49 3.33 -9.33
CA GLU A 129 13.74 3.98 -8.92
C GLU A 129 14.45 3.19 -7.82
N PHE A 130 13.68 2.71 -6.83
CA PHE A 130 14.21 1.92 -5.73
C PHE A 130 14.85 0.62 -6.23
N LEU A 131 14.16 -0.11 -7.10
CA LEU A 131 14.66 -1.37 -7.64
C LEU A 131 15.90 -1.14 -8.51
N ALA A 132 15.92 -0.06 -9.30
CA ALA A 132 17.10 0.30 -10.12
C ALA A 132 18.32 0.56 -9.24
N SER A 133 18.13 1.17 -8.06
CA SER A 133 19.24 1.47 -7.14
C SER A 133 19.83 0.22 -6.48
N LYS A 134 19.10 -0.92 -6.51
CA LYS A 134 19.51 -2.18 -5.90
C LYS A 134 20.15 -3.15 -6.89
N SER A 135 20.08 -2.85 -8.18
CA SER A 135 20.61 -3.72 -9.23
C SER A 135 22.08 -3.48 -9.54
#